data_09122fb763cefc3e31bb159840cf5907
#
_entry.id   09122fb763cefc3e31bb159840cf5907
#
_cell.length_a   1.000
_cell.length_b   1.000
_cell.length_c   1.000
_cell.angle_alpha   90.00
_cell.angle_beta   90.00
_cell.angle_gamma   90.00
#
_symmetry.space_group_name_H-M   'P 1'
#
loop_
_entity.id
_entity.type
_entity.pdbx_description
1 polymer ?
#
loop_
_entity_poly.entity_id
_entity_poly.type
_entity_poly.pdbx_seq_one_letter_code
_entity_poly.pdbx_strand_id
1 'polypeptide(L)'
;MPNDIKDTSLVAILDDPKIGRLLIFDPTDEYTPFGNLRGDLQANYGLLVGPDSGELVKLPQLPSMNTGVQRTAKLSLSSNGALSGDVLEVLNGDIGTAQRYTLKSVTKKDDQIKPIERLASESLTTFRLTHASVSNLEQKNMPFKYEYSFVADNYAKKAGDLILVRPRVIDRKTSGLLETKEARKFAVEFTGPRKDSDTFEIALPAGYQVDDVPPPIDVDYSFASYHSKTEAVGNVLRYTRTFEVKELSVPASKADDLKKFYRIIASDERNTAVLKPIGH
;
A
#
# COMPACT_ATOMS: atom_id res chain seq x y z
N MET A 1 6.14 -10.65 -24.16
CA MET A 1 7.34 -9.88 -24.54
C MET A 1 8.49 -10.54 -23.86
N PRO A 2 9.64 -10.80 -24.50
CA PRO A 2 10.81 -11.27 -23.79
C PRO A 2 11.14 -10.22 -22.71
N ASN A 3 11.48 -10.68 -21.51
CA ASN A 3 11.96 -9.81 -20.45
C ASN A 3 13.11 -8.98 -21.02
N ASP A 4 12.97 -7.66 -21.04
CA ASP A 4 14.08 -6.78 -21.31
C ASP A 4 15.19 -7.14 -20.34
N ILE A 5 16.31 -7.62 -20.85
CA ILE A 5 17.51 -7.82 -20.06
C ILE A 5 17.88 -6.43 -19.56
N LYS A 6 17.56 -6.15 -18.30
CA LYS A 6 17.98 -4.91 -17.67
C LYS A 6 19.47 -5.04 -17.39
N ASP A 7 20.25 -4.33 -18.18
CA ASP A 7 21.70 -4.26 -18.01
C ASP A 7 22.00 -3.37 -16.78
N THR A 8 21.92 -4.00 -15.61
CA THR A 8 22.17 -3.36 -14.33
C THR A 8 23.42 -3.99 -13.71
N SER A 9 24.44 -3.18 -13.48
CA SER A 9 25.66 -3.61 -12.79
C SER A 9 25.45 -3.54 -11.28
N LEU A 10 25.51 -4.69 -10.61
CA LEU A 10 25.46 -4.80 -9.16
C LEU A 10 26.85 -5.07 -8.58
N VAL A 11 27.11 -4.60 -7.36
CA VAL A 11 28.27 -4.98 -6.59
C VAL A 11 27.88 -6.05 -5.59
N ALA A 12 28.69 -7.12 -5.53
CA ALA A 12 28.53 -8.20 -4.58
C ALA A 12 29.72 -8.22 -3.60
N ILE A 13 29.40 -8.32 -2.31
CA ILE A 13 30.38 -8.60 -1.25
C ILE A 13 30.21 -10.05 -0.87
N LEU A 14 31.29 -10.82 -0.96
CA LEU A 14 31.31 -12.25 -0.70
C LEU A 14 31.88 -12.54 0.70
N ASP A 15 31.31 -13.56 1.35
CA ASP A 15 31.84 -14.16 2.60
C ASP A 15 32.07 -13.20 3.76
N ASP A 16 31.21 -12.15 3.90
CA ASP A 16 31.24 -11.31 5.09
C ASP A 16 30.60 -12.05 6.28
N PRO A 17 31.32 -12.21 7.42
CA PRO A 17 30.82 -12.97 8.57
C PRO A 17 29.58 -12.39 9.23
N LYS A 18 29.29 -11.09 9.04
CA LYS A 18 28.14 -10.40 9.65
C LYS A 18 26.91 -10.37 8.73
N ILE A 19 27.13 -10.43 7.42
CA ILE A 19 26.10 -10.19 6.39
C ILE A 19 25.74 -11.50 5.67
N GLY A 20 26.58 -12.53 5.78
CA GLY A 20 26.41 -13.77 5.08
C GLY A 20 27.20 -13.86 3.78
N ARG A 21 26.94 -14.89 2.99
CA ARG A 21 27.76 -15.25 1.83
C ARG A 21 27.70 -14.23 0.68
N LEU A 22 26.59 -13.51 0.54
CA LEU A 22 26.39 -12.62 -0.60
C LEU A 22 25.57 -11.40 -0.20
N LEU A 23 26.22 -10.25 -0.15
CA LEU A 23 25.56 -8.95 -0.07
C LEU A 23 25.58 -8.28 -1.45
N ILE A 24 24.44 -7.89 -1.95
CA ILE A 24 24.29 -7.25 -3.25
C ILE A 24 23.75 -5.85 -3.04
N PHE A 25 24.31 -4.86 -3.75
CA PHE A 25 23.74 -3.52 -3.81
C PHE A 25 23.92 -2.93 -5.22
N ASP A 26 23.04 -2.00 -5.59
CA ASP A 26 23.09 -1.27 -6.84
C ASP A 26 23.79 0.09 -6.64
N PRO A 27 25.05 0.26 -7.08
CA PRO A 27 25.75 1.53 -6.95
C PRO A 27 25.26 2.59 -7.95
N THR A 28 24.45 2.20 -8.93
CA THR A 28 23.92 3.11 -9.96
C THR A 28 22.60 3.74 -9.56
N ASP A 29 21.92 3.19 -8.53
CA ASP A 29 20.69 3.74 -7.99
C ASP A 29 20.96 4.57 -6.73
N GLU A 30 20.93 5.87 -6.90
CA GLU A 30 21.19 6.82 -5.81
C GLU A 30 20.15 6.80 -4.68
N TYR A 31 18.96 6.20 -4.89
CA TYR A 31 17.86 6.19 -3.91
C TYR A 31 17.65 4.84 -3.21
N THR A 32 18.20 3.76 -3.73
CA THR A 32 18.15 2.46 -3.07
C THR A 32 19.22 2.40 -1.97
N PRO A 33 18.83 2.29 -0.68
CA PRO A 33 19.79 2.20 0.41
C PRO A 33 20.66 0.94 0.32
N PHE A 34 21.88 1.05 0.85
CA PHE A 34 22.78 -0.11 0.97
C PHE A 34 22.10 -1.27 1.72
N GLY A 35 22.25 -2.48 1.20
CA GLY A 35 21.59 -3.67 1.74
C GLY A 35 20.17 -3.91 1.24
N ASN A 36 19.62 -2.99 0.44
CA ASN A 36 18.35 -3.16 -0.26
C ASN A 36 18.60 -3.50 -1.73
N LEU A 37 17.67 -4.23 -2.32
CA LEU A 37 17.64 -4.57 -3.74
C LEU A 37 16.27 -4.20 -4.29
N ARG A 38 16.25 -3.50 -5.43
CA ARG A 38 14.99 -3.14 -6.09
C ARG A 38 14.13 -4.38 -6.34
N GLY A 39 12.84 -4.24 -6.20
CA GLY A 39 11.88 -5.35 -6.33
C GLY A 39 11.95 -6.08 -7.66
N ASP A 40 12.18 -5.35 -8.75
CA ASP A 40 12.30 -5.91 -10.10
C ASP A 40 13.58 -6.75 -10.33
N LEU A 41 14.56 -6.66 -9.43
CA LEU A 41 15.76 -7.49 -9.44
C LEU A 41 15.65 -8.70 -8.50
N GLN A 42 14.78 -8.63 -7.50
CA GLN A 42 14.65 -9.68 -6.49
C GLN A 42 14.19 -11.01 -7.10
N ALA A 43 14.70 -12.11 -6.56
CA ALA A 43 14.44 -13.49 -7.00
C ALA A 43 14.80 -13.80 -8.47
N ASN A 44 15.33 -12.84 -9.23
CA ASN A 44 15.89 -13.04 -10.55
C ASN A 44 17.30 -13.65 -10.50
N TYR A 45 17.93 -13.82 -11.63
CA TYR A 45 19.30 -14.32 -11.74
C TYR A 45 20.23 -13.20 -12.19
N GLY A 46 21.42 -13.18 -11.59
CA GLY A 46 22.53 -12.32 -11.97
C GLY A 46 23.75 -13.18 -12.35
N LEU A 47 24.56 -12.67 -13.28
CA LEU A 47 25.86 -13.27 -13.58
C LEU A 47 26.90 -12.66 -12.61
N LEU A 48 27.39 -13.48 -11.69
CA LEU A 48 28.52 -13.10 -10.83
C LEU A 48 29.81 -13.30 -11.62
N VAL A 49 30.52 -12.20 -11.87
CA VAL A 49 31.79 -12.21 -12.60
C VAL A 49 32.94 -12.17 -11.60
N GLY A 50 33.72 -13.22 -11.52
CA GLY A 50 34.96 -13.31 -10.79
C GLY A 50 36.19 -13.14 -11.70
N PRO A 51 37.41 -13.17 -11.12
CA PRO A 51 38.66 -12.99 -11.90
C PRO A 51 38.85 -14.06 -12.99
N ASP A 52 38.44 -15.31 -12.71
CA ASP A 52 38.74 -16.46 -13.58
C ASP A 52 37.48 -17.15 -14.12
N SER A 53 36.27 -16.77 -13.68
CA SER A 53 35.03 -17.45 -14.05
C SER A 53 33.79 -16.57 -13.83
N GLY A 54 32.68 -16.97 -14.46
CA GLY A 54 31.34 -16.42 -14.20
C GLY A 54 30.41 -17.50 -13.65
N GLU A 55 29.59 -17.16 -12.68
CA GLU A 55 28.57 -18.03 -12.08
C GLU A 55 27.20 -17.37 -12.14
N LEU A 56 26.17 -18.14 -12.55
CA LEU A 56 24.80 -17.68 -12.48
C LEU A 56 24.28 -17.85 -11.04
N VAL A 57 23.99 -16.73 -10.36
CA VAL A 57 23.52 -16.71 -8.98
C VAL A 57 22.10 -16.21 -8.92
N LYS A 58 21.29 -16.79 -8.02
CA LYS A 58 19.94 -16.28 -7.74
C LYS A 58 20.05 -15.08 -6.79
N LEU A 59 19.48 -13.96 -7.21
CA LEU A 59 19.41 -12.75 -6.39
C LEU A 59 18.42 -12.97 -5.21
N PRO A 60 18.71 -12.41 -4.03
CA PRO A 60 17.86 -12.60 -2.86
C PRO A 60 16.49 -11.95 -3.04
N GLN A 61 15.49 -12.53 -2.43
CA GLN A 61 14.21 -11.90 -2.18
C GLN A 61 14.20 -11.34 -0.76
N LEU A 62 13.93 -10.05 -0.63
CA LEU A 62 13.84 -9.39 0.69
C LEU A 62 12.46 -9.69 1.33
N PRO A 63 12.37 -9.64 2.67
CA PRO A 63 11.10 -9.77 3.36
C PRO A 63 10.07 -8.71 2.90
N SER A 64 8.82 -9.09 2.76
CA SER A 64 7.72 -8.20 2.33
C SER A 64 7.57 -6.95 3.19
N MET A 65 7.92 -7.05 4.50
CA MET A 65 7.87 -5.94 5.45
C MET A 65 8.86 -4.80 5.14
N ASN A 66 9.86 -5.04 4.29
CA ASN A 66 10.84 -4.02 3.90
C ASN A 66 10.26 -3.01 2.90
N THR A 67 9.19 -3.38 2.20
CA THR A 67 8.53 -2.51 1.20
C THR A 67 7.04 -2.44 1.51
N GLY A 68 6.46 -1.25 1.52
CA GLY A 68 5.03 -1.09 1.73
C GLY A 68 4.65 0.29 2.25
N VAL A 69 3.36 0.47 2.47
CA VAL A 69 2.77 1.68 3.05
C VAL A 69 2.17 1.35 4.41
N GLN A 70 2.59 2.08 5.43
CA GLN A 70 1.93 2.11 6.73
C GLN A 70 1.12 3.40 6.80
N ARG A 71 -0.20 3.29 6.89
CA ARG A 71 -1.09 4.44 6.91
C ARG A 71 -1.89 4.46 8.19
N THR A 72 -1.86 5.60 8.87
CA THR A 72 -2.68 5.86 10.05
C THR A 72 -3.50 7.12 9.83
N ALA A 73 -4.77 7.10 10.25
CA ALA A 73 -5.64 8.27 10.17
C ALA A 73 -6.46 8.43 11.44
N LYS A 74 -6.56 9.68 11.90
CA LYS A 74 -7.47 10.10 12.97
C LYS A 74 -8.49 11.07 12.38
N LEU A 75 -9.71 10.61 12.30
CA LEU A 75 -10.78 11.25 11.54
C LEU A 75 -11.98 11.54 12.46
N SER A 76 -12.75 12.53 12.07
CA SER A 76 -14.01 12.90 12.73
C SER A 76 -15.13 12.96 11.70
N LEU A 77 -16.21 12.24 11.97
CA LEU A 77 -17.41 12.24 11.16
C LEU A 77 -18.43 13.19 11.79
N SER A 78 -18.97 14.10 11.00
CA SER A 78 -20.04 14.98 11.43
C SER A 78 -21.42 14.38 11.14
N SER A 79 -22.45 14.88 11.82
CA SER A 79 -23.84 14.41 11.66
C SER A 79 -24.43 14.70 10.28
N ASN A 80 -23.84 15.63 9.50
CA ASN A 80 -24.22 15.89 8.11
C ASN A 80 -23.49 15.02 7.09
N GLY A 81 -22.61 14.10 7.54
CA GLY A 81 -21.87 13.17 6.70
C GLY A 81 -20.53 13.69 6.19
N ALA A 82 -20.07 14.86 6.61
CA ALA A 82 -18.72 15.32 6.29
C ALA A 82 -17.68 14.59 7.15
N LEU A 83 -16.53 14.25 6.57
CA LEU A 83 -15.40 13.61 7.22
C LEU A 83 -14.20 14.54 7.17
N SER A 84 -13.51 14.69 8.29
CA SER A 84 -12.28 15.48 8.35
C SER A 84 -11.26 14.84 9.27
N GLY A 85 -10.00 15.17 9.11
CA GLY A 85 -8.93 14.74 10.03
C GLY A 85 -7.59 14.61 9.35
N ASP A 86 -6.69 13.91 10.05
CA ASP A 86 -5.27 13.84 9.76
C ASP A 86 -4.87 12.43 9.31
N VAL A 87 -3.97 12.37 8.35
CA VAL A 87 -3.42 11.14 7.80
C VAL A 87 -1.91 11.22 7.79
N LEU A 88 -1.27 10.16 8.27
CA LEU A 88 0.17 9.90 8.13
C LEU A 88 0.36 8.66 7.27
N GLU A 89 1.13 8.78 6.21
CA GLU A 89 1.61 7.67 5.38
C GLU A 89 3.12 7.54 5.50
N VAL A 90 3.58 6.38 5.86
CA VAL A 90 5.00 6.00 5.93
C VAL A 90 5.27 5.00 4.80
N LEU A 91 6.09 5.40 3.84
CA LEU A 91 6.40 4.64 2.64
C LEU A 91 7.81 4.07 2.76
N ASN A 92 7.90 2.75 2.81
CA ASN A 92 9.15 2.02 2.97
C ASN A 92 9.62 1.38 1.65
N GLY A 93 10.91 1.11 1.56
CA GLY A 93 11.53 0.38 0.45
C GLY A 93 11.24 1.02 -0.90
N ASP A 94 10.97 0.21 -1.91
CA ASP A 94 10.78 0.64 -3.29
C ASP A 94 9.66 1.68 -3.47
N ILE A 95 8.63 1.63 -2.62
CA ILE A 95 7.53 2.60 -2.70
C ILE A 95 8.03 3.99 -2.30
N GLY A 96 8.80 4.10 -1.21
CA GLY A 96 9.43 5.34 -0.81
C GLY A 96 10.45 5.83 -1.83
N THR A 97 11.25 4.92 -2.39
CA THR A 97 12.20 5.19 -3.47
C THR A 97 11.51 5.74 -4.71
N ALA A 98 10.41 5.12 -5.15
CA ALA A 98 9.63 5.58 -6.30
C ALA A 98 9.07 7.00 -6.11
N GLN A 99 8.63 7.35 -4.88
CA GLN A 99 8.18 8.71 -4.58
C GLN A 99 9.33 9.73 -4.64
N ARG A 100 10.52 9.38 -4.15
CA ARG A 100 11.71 10.23 -4.28
C ARG A 100 12.05 10.49 -5.75
N TYR A 101 12.04 9.47 -6.60
CA TYR A 101 12.24 9.65 -8.05
C TYR A 101 11.19 10.58 -8.66
N THR A 102 9.92 10.38 -8.32
CA THR A 102 8.82 11.22 -8.82
C THR A 102 9.01 12.69 -8.44
N LEU A 103 9.53 12.95 -7.24
CA LEU A 103 9.68 14.31 -6.69
C LEU A 103 11.07 14.91 -6.87
N LYS A 104 12.05 14.15 -7.38
CA LYS A 104 13.45 14.58 -7.56
C LYS A 104 13.61 15.94 -8.25
N SER A 105 12.82 16.18 -9.30
CA SER A 105 12.89 17.43 -10.10
C SER A 105 11.84 18.47 -9.67
N VAL A 106 11.03 18.18 -8.66
CA VAL A 106 9.94 19.05 -8.24
C VAL A 106 10.44 20.01 -7.16
N THR A 107 10.70 21.25 -7.57
CA THR A 107 11.25 22.30 -6.68
C THR A 107 10.17 23.07 -5.93
N LYS A 108 8.96 23.18 -6.48
CA LYS A 108 7.85 23.91 -5.84
C LYS A 108 7.16 23.01 -4.82
N LYS A 109 7.01 23.49 -3.59
CA LYS A 109 6.34 22.76 -2.51
C LYS A 109 4.90 22.36 -2.84
N ASP A 110 4.17 23.24 -3.49
CA ASP A 110 2.78 22.98 -3.92
C ASP A 110 2.68 21.86 -4.95
N ASP A 111 3.71 21.65 -5.76
CA ASP A 111 3.77 20.53 -6.70
C ASP A 111 4.18 19.22 -6.02
N GLN A 112 4.91 19.27 -4.91
CA GLN A 112 5.33 18.09 -4.15
C GLN A 112 4.14 17.38 -3.48
N ILE A 113 3.04 18.08 -3.22
CA ILE A 113 1.82 17.51 -2.63
C ILE A 113 0.85 16.91 -3.64
N LYS A 114 1.03 17.12 -4.95
CA LYS A 114 0.15 16.57 -6.00
C LYS A 114 -0.06 15.05 -5.94
N PRO A 115 0.91 14.21 -5.57
CA PRO A 115 0.66 12.79 -5.35
C PRO A 115 -0.37 12.51 -4.25
N ILE A 116 -0.41 13.33 -3.19
CA ILE A 116 -1.41 13.25 -2.11
C ILE A 116 -2.80 13.61 -2.66
N GLU A 117 -2.92 14.70 -3.42
CA GLU A 117 -4.19 15.11 -4.03
C GLU A 117 -4.75 14.03 -4.94
N ARG A 118 -3.89 13.42 -5.79
CA ARG A 118 -4.28 12.32 -6.67
C ARG A 118 -4.78 11.12 -5.88
N LEU A 119 -4.04 10.68 -4.85
CA LEU A 119 -4.41 9.56 -4.01
C LEU A 119 -5.75 9.81 -3.30
N ALA A 120 -5.94 10.99 -2.75
CA ALA A 120 -7.19 11.38 -2.09
C ALA A 120 -8.37 11.39 -3.08
N SER A 121 -8.18 11.88 -4.31
CA SER A 121 -9.22 11.96 -5.34
C SER A 121 -9.73 10.59 -5.82
N GLU A 122 -8.93 9.53 -5.68
CA GLU A 122 -9.35 8.16 -6.00
C GLU A 122 -10.40 7.60 -5.02
N SER A 123 -10.45 8.15 -3.80
CA SER A 123 -11.32 7.66 -2.74
C SER A 123 -12.36 8.67 -2.26
N LEU A 124 -12.10 9.97 -2.41
CA LEU A 124 -12.92 11.08 -1.94
C LEU A 124 -13.42 11.90 -3.15
N THR A 125 -14.73 12.00 -3.29
CA THR A 125 -15.35 12.69 -4.45
C THR A 125 -15.34 14.21 -4.32
N THR A 126 -15.52 14.73 -3.11
CA THR A 126 -15.53 16.17 -2.84
C THR A 126 -14.68 16.40 -1.60
N PHE A 127 -13.46 16.89 -1.81
CA PHE A 127 -12.53 17.11 -0.70
C PHE A 127 -11.67 18.35 -0.95
N ARG A 128 -11.08 18.85 0.12
CA ARG A 128 -9.99 19.82 0.08
C ARG A 128 -8.91 19.42 1.09
N LEU A 129 -7.66 19.55 0.72
CA LEU A 129 -6.56 19.48 1.66
C LEU A 129 -6.51 20.79 2.48
N THR A 130 -6.43 20.67 3.79
CA THR A 130 -6.24 21.82 4.69
C THR A 130 -4.80 21.97 5.12
N HIS A 131 -4.06 20.86 5.08
CA HIS A 131 -2.61 20.80 5.26
C HIS A 131 -2.05 19.65 4.43
N ALA A 132 -0.83 19.82 3.92
CA ALA A 132 -0.08 18.70 3.33
C ALA A 132 1.42 18.98 3.39
N SER A 133 2.20 17.95 3.69
CA SER A 133 3.66 18.02 3.74
C SER A 133 4.31 16.70 3.34
N VAL A 134 5.55 16.83 2.87
CA VAL A 134 6.44 15.72 2.50
C VAL A 134 7.65 15.76 3.42
N SER A 135 8.03 14.61 3.96
CA SER A 135 9.20 14.49 4.82
C SER A 135 10.15 13.41 4.31
N ASN A 136 11.43 13.57 4.63
CA ASN A 136 12.52 12.64 4.29
C ASN A 136 12.75 12.46 2.78
N LEU A 137 12.50 13.51 1.98
CA LEU A 137 12.74 13.47 0.53
C LEU A 137 14.21 13.17 0.21
N GLU A 138 15.14 13.83 0.90
CA GLU A 138 16.58 13.68 0.69
C GLU A 138 17.23 12.62 1.62
N GLN A 139 16.55 12.20 2.67
CA GLN A 139 17.05 11.25 3.66
C GLN A 139 16.76 9.81 3.21
N LYS A 140 17.61 9.27 2.34
CA LYS A 140 17.42 7.95 1.68
C LYS A 140 17.28 6.78 2.65
N ASN A 141 17.97 6.85 3.80
CA ASN A 141 17.95 5.82 4.85
C ASN A 141 16.76 5.94 5.82
N MET A 142 15.91 6.95 5.62
CA MET A 142 14.70 7.17 6.42
C MET A 142 13.47 6.82 5.58
N PRO A 143 12.38 6.31 6.19
CA PRO A 143 11.13 6.15 5.48
C PRO A 143 10.65 7.47 4.88
N PHE A 144 10.17 7.44 3.64
CA PHE A 144 9.53 8.59 3.03
C PHE A 144 8.14 8.79 3.67
N LYS A 145 7.71 10.05 3.91
CA LYS A 145 6.44 10.31 4.58
C LYS A 145 5.61 11.35 3.85
N TYR A 146 4.29 11.10 3.85
CA TYR A 146 3.26 12.09 3.60
C TYR A 146 2.48 12.33 4.89
N GLU A 147 2.30 13.61 5.24
CA GLU A 147 1.42 14.05 6.32
C GLU A 147 0.42 15.04 5.74
N TYR A 148 -0.87 14.79 5.92
CA TYR A 148 -1.88 15.68 5.39
C TYR A 148 -3.17 15.65 6.20
N SER A 149 -3.90 16.78 6.14
CA SER A 149 -5.22 16.94 6.72
C SER A 149 -6.20 17.28 5.61
N PHE A 150 -7.43 16.78 5.73
CA PHE A 150 -8.47 17.03 4.73
C PHE A 150 -9.84 17.24 5.35
N VAL A 151 -10.72 17.84 4.56
CA VAL A 151 -12.17 17.85 4.77
C VAL A 151 -12.82 17.30 3.51
N ALA A 152 -13.67 16.28 3.66
CA ALA A 152 -14.45 15.68 2.57
C ALA A 152 -15.94 15.86 2.89
N ASP A 153 -16.60 16.70 2.10
CA ASP A 153 -18.04 16.91 2.21
C ASP A 153 -18.80 15.69 1.64
N ASN A 154 -19.92 15.35 2.25
CA ASN A 154 -20.77 14.23 1.81
C ASN A 154 -20.07 12.88 1.72
N TYR A 155 -19.08 12.61 2.58
CA TYR A 155 -18.38 11.34 2.64
C TYR A 155 -19.31 10.19 3.02
N ALA A 156 -20.02 10.34 4.13
CA ALA A 156 -21.03 9.37 4.58
C ALA A 156 -22.40 9.72 4.00
N LYS A 157 -23.21 8.69 3.73
CA LYS A 157 -24.54 8.82 3.18
C LYS A 157 -25.59 8.74 4.28
N LYS A 158 -26.57 9.62 4.26
CA LYS A 158 -27.75 9.54 5.12
C LYS A 158 -28.85 8.69 4.47
N ALA A 159 -29.48 7.83 5.30
CA ALA A 159 -30.64 7.02 4.94
C ALA A 159 -31.67 7.15 6.09
N GLY A 160 -32.52 8.17 6.03
CA GLY A 160 -33.37 8.58 7.15
C GLY A 160 -32.48 9.08 8.30
N ASP A 161 -32.65 8.47 9.49
CA ASP A 161 -31.85 8.78 10.67
C ASP A 161 -30.53 8.02 10.74
N LEU A 162 -30.31 7.06 9.84
CA LEU A 162 -29.07 6.28 9.78
C LEU A 162 -27.99 7.03 8.99
N ILE A 163 -26.73 6.76 9.37
CA ILE A 163 -25.56 7.20 8.63
C ILE A 163 -24.79 5.97 8.15
N LEU A 164 -24.56 5.89 6.83
CA LEU A 164 -23.76 4.84 6.21
C LEU A 164 -22.36 5.37 5.95
N VAL A 165 -21.38 4.85 6.65
CA VAL A 165 -19.99 5.28 6.56
C VAL A 165 -19.10 4.14 6.06
N ARG A 166 -18.26 4.41 5.04
CA ARG A 166 -17.28 3.44 4.56
C ARG A 166 -16.02 3.53 5.41
N PRO A 167 -15.61 2.43 6.10
CA PRO A 167 -14.44 2.47 7.00
C PRO A 167 -13.11 2.62 6.22
N ARG A 168 -13.01 2.05 5.00
CA ARG A 168 -11.85 2.21 4.11
C ARG A 168 -11.88 3.60 3.45
N VAL A 169 -11.19 4.58 4.03
CA VAL A 169 -11.28 6.00 3.63
C VAL A 169 -10.38 6.33 2.45
N ILE A 170 -9.12 5.91 2.47
CA ILE A 170 -8.08 6.24 1.49
C ILE A 170 -7.56 4.98 0.79
N ASP A 171 -7.11 5.12 -0.47
CA ASP A 171 -6.50 4.06 -1.31
C ASP A 171 -7.39 2.81 -1.46
N ARG A 172 -8.66 3.04 -1.77
CA ARG A 172 -9.63 1.98 -1.98
C ARG A 172 -9.43 1.27 -3.31
N LYS A 173 -9.42 -0.05 -3.29
CA LYS A 173 -9.45 -0.86 -4.51
C LYS A 173 -10.87 -0.92 -5.08
N THR A 174 -11.09 -0.43 -6.26
CA THR A 174 -12.43 -0.29 -6.87
C THR A 174 -12.77 -1.41 -7.83
N SER A 175 -11.78 -2.09 -8.39
CA SER A 175 -11.97 -3.17 -9.36
C SER A 175 -11.01 -4.32 -9.10
N GLY A 176 -11.42 -5.52 -9.51
CA GLY A 176 -10.52 -6.66 -9.56
C GLY A 176 -9.46 -6.48 -10.65
N LEU A 177 -8.22 -6.81 -10.34
CA LEU A 177 -7.18 -7.00 -11.34
C LEU A 177 -7.49 -8.27 -12.14
N LEU A 178 -7.16 -8.28 -13.44
CA LEU A 178 -7.23 -9.48 -14.28
C LEU A 178 -8.66 -9.93 -14.71
N GLU A 179 -9.59 -9.03 -14.92
CA GLU A 179 -10.97 -9.37 -15.35
C GLU A 179 -11.09 -9.75 -16.85
N THR A 180 -10.06 -10.33 -17.44
CA THR A 180 -10.15 -10.86 -18.80
C THR A 180 -10.91 -12.20 -18.81
N LYS A 181 -11.76 -12.42 -19.85
CA LYS A 181 -12.48 -13.69 -20.04
C LYS A 181 -11.58 -14.83 -20.50
N GLU A 182 -10.45 -14.50 -21.11
CA GLU A 182 -9.51 -15.48 -21.64
C GLU A 182 -8.64 -16.09 -20.54
N ALA A 183 -8.37 -17.39 -20.67
CA ALA A 183 -7.44 -18.08 -19.79
C ALA A 183 -6.01 -17.52 -19.97
N ARG A 184 -5.32 -17.24 -18.89
CA ARG A 184 -3.95 -16.77 -18.95
C ARG A 184 -2.99 -17.89 -19.38
N LYS A 185 -2.04 -17.53 -20.23
CA LYS A 185 -0.98 -18.44 -20.68
C LYS A 185 0.32 -18.25 -19.91
N PHE A 186 0.52 -17.08 -19.31
CA PHE A 186 1.73 -16.70 -18.60
C PHE A 186 1.44 -16.39 -17.13
N ALA A 187 2.46 -16.54 -16.29
CA ALA A 187 2.43 -16.13 -14.90
C ALA A 187 2.09 -14.63 -14.75
N VAL A 188 1.57 -14.27 -13.58
CA VAL A 188 1.42 -12.87 -13.18
C VAL A 188 2.63 -12.50 -12.33
N GLU A 189 3.41 -11.54 -12.80
CA GLU A 189 4.59 -11.06 -12.10
C GLU A 189 4.25 -9.82 -11.27
N PHE A 190 4.70 -9.80 -10.03
CA PHE A 190 4.69 -8.63 -9.14
C PHE A 190 6.05 -7.95 -9.17
N THR A 191 6.04 -6.64 -8.98
CA THR A 191 7.27 -5.82 -8.99
C THR A 191 8.17 -6.03 -7.77
N GLY A 192 7.67 -6.64 -6.72
CA GLY A 192 8.43 -6.90 -5.49
C GLY A 192 7.51 -7.42 -4.37
N PRO A 193 8.09 -8.03 -3.32
CA PRO A 193 7.34 -8.38 -2.13
C PRO A 193 6.91 -7.09 -1.41
N ARG A 194 5.72 -7.08 -0.82
CA ARG A 194 5.14 -5.87 -0.25
C ARG A 194 4.21 -6.20 0.89
N LYS A 195 4.25 -5.36 1.93
CA LYS A 195 3.27 -5.42 3.03
C LYS A 195 2.74 -4.03 3.36
N ASP A 196 1.44 -3.83 3.14
CA ASP A 196 0.74 -2.61 3.52
C ASP A 196 -0.06 -2.83 4.80
N SER A 197 -0.13 -1.79 5.63
CA SER A 197 -0.98 -1.77 6.81
C SER A 197 -1.71 -0.43 6.94
N ASP A 198 -2.97 -0.49 7.30
CA ASP A 198 -3.81 0.69 7.51
C ASP A 198 -4.50 0.60 8.87
N THR A 199 -4.58 1.73 9.56
CA THR A 199 -5.38 1.91 10.78
C THR A 199 -6.10 3.24 10.70
N PHE A 200 -7.43 3.21 10.58
CA PHE A 200 -8.27 4.40 10.54
C PHE A 200 -9.17 4.44 11.77
N GLU A 201 -9.13 5.54 12.49
CA GLU A 201 -9.98 5.82 13.63
C GLU A 201 -10.93 6.96 13.25
N ILE A 202 -12.23 6.68 13.24
CA ILE A 202 -13.27 7.63 12.87
C ILE A 202 -14.10 7.92 14.12
N ALA A 203 -13.91 9.09 14.74
CA ALA A 203 -14.76 9.56 15.82
C ALA A 203 -16.19 9.75 15.31
N LEU A 204 -17.17 9.20 16.02
CA LEU A 204 -18.57 9.26 15.66
C LEU A 204 -19.19 10.64 15.98
N PRO A 205 -20.22 11.05 15.22
CA PRO A 205 -20.98 12.27 15.56
C PRO A 205 -21.64 12.14 16.94
N ALA A 206 -21.76 13.24 17.64
CA ALA A 206 -22.51 13.28 18.90
C ALA A 206 -23.96 12.78 18.68
N GLY A 207 -24.44 11.94 19.60
CA GLY A 207 -25.78 11.37 19.52
C GLY A 207 -25.91 10.15 18.60
N TYR A 208 -24.82 9.62 18.07
CA TYR A 208 -24.79 8.40 17.26
C TYR A 208 -23.95 7.29 17.89
N GLN A 209 -24.33 6.06 17.60
CA GLN A 209 -23.58 4.85 17.95
C GLN A 209 -23.50 3.91 16.75
N VAL A 210 -22.57 2.98 16.77
CA VAL A 210 -22.48 1.93 15.75
C VAL A 210 -23.65 0.97 15.93
N ASP A 211 -24.37 0.69 14.84
CA ASP A 211 -25.43 -0.28 14.77
C ASP A 211 -24.94 -1.59 14.16
N ASP A 212 -24.24 -1.49 13.03
CA ASP A 212 -23.68 -2.65 12.31
C ASP A 212 -22.32 -2.31 11.70
N VAL A 213 -21.45 -3.33 11.61
CA VAL A 213 -20.12 -3.25 10.99
C VAL A 213 -19.94 -4.36 9.98
N PRO A 214 -19.13 -4.14 8.92
CA PRO A 214 -18.76 -5.21 8.00
C PRO A 214 -18.09 -6.38 8.73
N PRO A 215 -18.36 -7.62 8.32
CA PRO A 215 -17.69 -8.78 8.89
C PRO A 215 -16.17 -8.71 8.59
N PRO A 216 -15.31 -9.25 9.48
CA PRO A 216 -13.89 -9.30 9.23
C PRO A 216 -13.59 -10.21 8.05
N ILE A 217 -12.56 -9.85 7.29
CA ILE A 217 -12.02 -10.68 6.20
C ILE A 217 -10.66 -11.23 6.62
N ASP A 218 -10.48 -12.52 6.40
CA ASP A 218 -9.25 -13.26 6.66
C ASP A 218 -9.00 -14.21 5.49
N VAL A 219 -8.09 -13.84 4.60
CA VAL A 219 -7.77 -14.60 3.38
C VAL A 219 -6.26 -14.74 3.26
N ASP A 220 -5.81 -15.98 3.20
CA ASP A 220 -4.40 -16.34 3.09
C ASP A 220 -4.17 -17.36 1.96
N TYR A 221 -3.49 -16.89 0.88
CA TYR A 221 -2.97 -17.71 -0.20
C TYR A 221 -1.45 -17.81 -0.08
N SER A 222 -0.83 -18.79 -0.73
CA SER A 222 0.63 -18.90 -0.77
C SER A 222 1.30 -17.63 -1.33
N PHE A 223 0.66 -16.99 -2.30
CA PHE A 223 1.19 -15.82 -3.01
C PHE A 223 0.84 -14.47 -2.36
N ALA A 224 -0.22 -14.36 -1.59
CA ALA A 224 -0.65 -13.11 -0.95
C ALA A 224 -1.62 -13.36 0.20
N SER A 225 -1.72 -12.41 1.13
CA SER A 225 -2.74 -12.42 2.19
C SER A 225 -3.44 -11.06 2.32
N TYR A 226 -4.67 -11.10 2.83
CA TYR A 226 -5.48 -9.93 3.11
C TYR A 226 -6.30 -10.15 4.38
N HIS A 227 -6.15 -9.25 5.33
CA HIS A 227 -6.89 -9.26 6.59
C HIS A 227 -7.48 -7.87 6.81
N SER A 228 -8.76 -7.79 7.13
CA SER A 228 -9.42 -6.54 7.49
C SER A 228 -10.39 -6.74 8.64
N LYS A 229 -10.55 -5.71 9.45
CA LYS A 229 -11.51 -5.70 10.56
C LYS A 229 -12.04 -4.28 10.76
N THR A 230 -13.35 -4.18 10.97
CA THR A 230 -14.01 -2.98 11.45
C THR A 230 -14.63 -3.28 12.82
N GLU A 231 -14.42 -2.41 13.79
CA GLU A 231 -14.95 -2.57 15.15
C GLU A 231 -15.35 -1.23 15.77
N ALA A 232 -16.30 -1.26 16.69
CA ALA A 232 -16.66 -0.15 17.53
C ALA A 232 -15.81 -0.17 18.81
N VAL A 233 -15.10 0.93 19.10
CA VAL A 233 -14.30 1.09 20.32
C VAL A 233 -14.73 2.39 21.00
N GLY A 234 -15.64 2.31 21.97
CA GLY A 234 -16.26 3.49 22.56
C GLY A 234 -16.98 4.33 21.49
N ASN A 235 -16.64 5.61 21.39
CA ASN A 235 -17.20 6.52 20.38
C ASN A 235 -16.35 6.59 19.08
N VAL A 236 -15.65 5.53 18.75
CA VAL A 236 -14.77 5.45 17.57
C VAL A 236 -15.09 4.21 16.76
N LEU A 237 -15.26 4.37 15.46
CA LEU A 237 -15.24 3.28 14.49
C LEU A 237 -13.79 3.09 14.05
N ARG A 238 -13.17 1.95 14.41
CA ARG A 238 -11.80 1.59 14.05
C ARG A 238 -11.80 0.60 12.90
N TYR A 239 -11.04 0.88 11.87
CA TYR A 239 -10.75 0.00 10.76
C TYR A 239 -9.26 -0.35 10.74
N THR A 240 -8.96 -1.64 10.61
CA THR A 240 -7.59 -2.13 10.42
C THR A 240 -7.53 -2.99 9.18
N ARG A 241 -6.40 -2.95 8.48
CA ARG A 241 -6.16 -3.75 7.28
C ARG A 241 -4.68 -4.11 7.18
N THR A 242 -4.41 -5.33 6.71
CA THR A 242 -3.09 -5.77 6.24
C THR A 242 -3.25 -6.41 4.87
N PHE A 243 -2.41 -6.03 3.94
CA PHE A 243 -2.28 -6.64 2.60
C PHE A 243 -0.83 -7.01 2.39
N GLU A 244 -0.56 -8.25 1.96
CA GLU A 244 0.80 -8.73 1.76
C GLU A 244 0.90 -9.49 0.44
N VAL A 245 1.92 -9.16 -0.36
CA VAL A 245 2.40 -9.94 -1.51
C VAL A 245 3.61 -10.75 -1.05
N LYS A 246 3.52 -12.08 -1.13
CA LYS A 246 4.52 -13.03 -0.61
C LYS A 246 5.39 -13.61 -1.73
N GLU A 247 4.78 -13.95 -2.87
CA GLU A 247 5.42 -14.52 -4.05
C GLU A 247 5.46 -13.49 -5.17
N LEU A 248 6.58 -13.40 -5.88
CA LEU A 248 6.76 -12.46 -6.98
C LEU A 248 6.14 -12.95 -8.28
N SER A 249 5.94 -14.25 -8.42
CA SER A 249 5.40 -14.87 -9.63
C SER A 249 4.25 -15.81 -9.25
N VAL A 250 3.07 -15.55 -9.80
CA VAL A 250 1.90 -16.40 -9.62
C VAL A 250 1.63 -17.15 -10.93
N PRO A 251 1.78 -18.48 -10.97
CA PRO A 251 1.65 -19.24 -12.20
C PRO A 251 0.23 -19.12 -12.80
N ALA A 252 0.12 -19.24 -14.11
CA ALA A 252 -1.15 -19.13 -14.83
C ALA A 252 -2.24 -20.07 -14.28
N SER A 253 -1.86 -21.24 -13.76
CA SER A 253 -2.78 -22.20 -13.12
C SER A 253 -3.46 -21.67 -11.85
N LYS A 254 -2.88 -20.67 -11.17
CA LYS A 254 -3.45 -19.98 -9.99
C LYS A 254 -4.11 -18.63 -10.33
N ALA A 255 -4.26 -18.31 -11.60
CA ALA A 255 -4.83 -17.00 -12.02
C ALA A 255 -6.26 -16.79 -11.52
N ASP A 256 -7.07 -17.83 -11.41
CA ASP A 256 -8.45 -17.73 -10.91
C ASP A 256 -8.49 -17.49 -9.40
N ASP A 257 -7.56 -18.09 -8.62
CA ASP A 257 -7.40 -17.77 -7.20
C ASP A 257 -6.97 -16.31 -7.01
N LEU A 258 -6.07 -15.82 -7.85
CA LEU A 258 -5.65 -14.42 -7.82
C LEU A 258 -6.80 -13.46 -8.17
N LYS A 259 -7.62 -13.79 -9.17
CA LYS A 259 -8.84 -13.03 -9.49
C LYS A 259 -9.81 -13.01 -8.29
N LYS A 260 -10.04 -14.18 -7.68
CA LYS A 260 -10.90 -14.31 -6.50
C LYS A 260 -10.38 -13.46 -5.34
N PHE A 261 -9.07 -13.51 -5.08
CA PHE A 261 -8.42 -12.71 -4.05
C PHE A 261 -8.69 -11.21 -4.23
N TYR A 262 -8.45 -10.65 -5.42
CA TYR A 262 -8.70 -9.23 -5.67
C TYR A 262 -10.20 -8.86 -5.66
N ARG A 263 -11.09 -9.76 -6.05
CA ARG A 263 -12.54 -9.53 -5.93
C ARG A 263 -13.00 -9.45 -4.47
N ILE A 264 -12.43 -10.30 -3.60
CA ILE A 264 -12.70 -10.24 -2.15
C ILE A 264 -12.28 -8.87 -1.61
N ILE A 265 -11.06 -8.41 -1.92
CA ILE A 265 -10.55 -7.09 -1.50
C ILE A 265 -11.47 -5.98 -2.00
N ALA A 266 -11.78 -5.96 -3.30
CA ALA A 266 -12.63 -4.93 -3.89
C ALA A 266 -14.05 -4.93 -3.33
N SER A 267 -14.57 -6.08 -2.90
CA SER A 267 -15.86 -6.20 -2.22
C SER A 267 -15.80 -5.66 -0.80
N ASP A 268 -14.79 -6.07 -0.03
CA ASP A 268 -14.58 -5.64 1.35
C ASP A 268 -14.40 -4.12 1.47
N GLU A 269 -13.52 -3.55 0.64
CA GLU A 269 -13.21 -2.12 0.70
C GLU A 269 -14.37 -1.20 0.23
N ARG A 270 -15.49 -1.77 -0.26
CA ARG A 270 -16.74 -1.05 -0.55
C ARG A 270 -17.77 -1.13 0.57
N ASN A 271 -17.58 -2.03 1.53
CA ASN A 271 -18.51 -2.22 2.63
C ASN A 271 -18.68 -0.95 3.47
N THR A 272 -19.84 -0.81 4.07
CA THR A 272 -20.19 0.32 4.94
C THR A 272 -20.56 -0.18 6.32
N ALA A 273 -20.18 0.58 7.35
CA ALA A 273 -20.76 0.48 8.69
C ALA A 273 -22.02 1.34 8.77
N VAL A 274 -22.94 0.94 9.64
CA VAL A 274 -24.19 1.63 9.89
C VAL A 274 -24.15 2.28 11.27
N LEU A 275 -24.45 3.57 11.33
CA LEU A 275 -24.60 4.31 12.57
C LEU A 275 -26.08 4.66 12.77
N LYS A 276 -26.57 4.54 14.02
CA LYS A 276 -27.93 4.94 14.41
C LYS A 276 -27.90 5.98 15.53
N PRO A 277 -28.97 6.78 15.69
CA PRO A 277 -29.09 7.66 16.84
C PRO A 277 -29.13 6.88 18.16
N ILE A 278 -28.56 7.47 19.21
CA ILE A 278 -28.66 6.92 20.57
C ILE A 278 -30.08 7.22 21.07
N GLY A 279 -30.83 6.19 21.48
CA GLY A 279 -32.17 6.35 22.02
C GLY A 279 -33.33 5.94 21.09
N HIS A 280 -32.99 5.32 19.96
CA HIS A 280 -33.98 4.63 19.08
C HIS A 280 -33.83 3.13 19.16
#